data_684e15e165368c6e96fc8a53ef36053b
#
_entry.id   684e15e165368c6e96fc8a53ef36053b
#
_cell.length_a   1.000
_cell.length_b   1.000
_cell.length_c   1.000
_cell.angle_alpha   90.00
_cell.angle_beta   90.00
_cell.angle_gamma   90.00
#
_symmetry.space_group_name_H-M   'P 1'
#
loop_
_entity.id
_entity.type
_entity.pdbx_description
1 polymer ?
#
loop_
_entity_poly.entity_id
_entity_poly.type
_entity_poly.pdbx_seq_one_letter_code
_entity_poly.pdbx_strand_id
1 'polypeptide(L)'
;MTSKTVAVIGGGPVGLAAAAHLMERGMTPIVLEAGERAGHAVRQWRHVQLFSPWKYNIDGAAARLLASTGWNSPDPEVYATGGELLDYYLDPLATKTPLKDVIRTSSRVTAISRVGFDKAKTKGRESAPFEIRFQNGKGPEVVRADAVIDVSGTWSSPNPAGANGLSAIGERDCASRI
;
A
#
# COMPACT_ATOMS: atom_id res chain seq x y z
N MET A 1 -15.58 23.39 3.17
CA MET A 1 -14.14 23.09 3.05
C MET A 1 -13.99 21.94 2.09
N THR A 2 -13.19 22.07 1.05
CA THR A 2 -12.91 20.95 0.13
C THR A 2 -12.12 19.89 0.86
N SER A 3 -12.54 18.61 0.75
CA SER A 3 -11.80 17.47 1.31
C SER A 3 -10.39 17.42 0.72
N LYS A 4 -9.36 17.24 1.56
CA LYS A 4 -7.98 17.05 1.09
C LYS A 4 -7.82 15.70 0.41
N THR A 5 -7.19 15.69 -0.75
CA THR A 5 -6.85 14.47 -1.48
C THR A 5 -5.46 13.99 -1.07
N VAL A 6 -5.33 12.71 -0.72
CA VAL A 6 -4.06 12.09 -0.32
C VAL A 6 -3.78 10.87 -1.19
N ALA A 7 -2.67 10.88 -1.91
CA ALA A 7 -2.21 9.70 -2.65
C ALA A 7 -1.49 8.74 -1.71
N VAL A 8 -1.88 7.47 -1.74
CA VAL A 8 -1.25 6.37 -1.01
C VAL A 8 -0.59 5.45 -2.03
N ILE A 9 0.72 5.31 -1.96
CA ILE A 9 1.50 4.50 -2.90
C ILE A 9 1.72 3.12 -2.31
N GLY A 10 1.04 2.13 -2.86
CA GLY A 10 1.01 0.74 -2.40
C GLY A 10 -0.31 0.39 -1.72
N GLY A 11 -0.96 -0.68 -2.19
CA GLY A 11 -2.21 -1.24 -1.68
C GLY A 11 -1.99 -2.46 -0.77
N GLY A 12 -0.87 -2.51 -0.05
CA GLY A 12 -0.58 -3.52 0.97
C GLY A 12 -1.31 -3.24 2.30
N PRO A 13 -1.02 -4.01 3.36
CA PRO A 13 -1.66 -3.87 4.67
C PRO A 13 -1.61 -2.44 5.21
N VAL A 14 -0.44 -1.81 5.16
CA VAL A 14 -0.24 -0.43 5.66
C VAL A 14 -0.95 0.60 4.79
N GLY A 15 -0.97 0.41 3.45
CA GLY A 15 -1.64 1.33 2.54
C GLY A 15 -3.16 1.30 2.68
N LEU A 16 -3.75 0.13 2.85
CA LEU A 16 -5.18 -0.01 3.11
C LEU A 16 -5.57 0.57 4.47
N ALA A 17 -4.77 0.35 5.51
CA ALA A 17 -4.96 0.96 6.82
C ALA A 17 -4.88 2.50 6.74
N ALA A 18 -3.86 3.04 6.06
CA ALA A 18 -3.72 4.48 5.84
C ALA A 18 -4.95 5.06 5.13
N ALA A 19 -5.44 4.40 4.08
CA ALA A 19 -6.62 4.83 3.35
C ALA A 19 -7.89 4.82 4.25
N ALA A 20 -8.06 3.80 5.10
CA ALA A 20 -9.15 3.74 6.06
C ALA A 20 -9.10 4.91 7.05
N HIS A 21 -7.93 5.19 7.62
CA HIS A 21 -7.72 6.34 8.50
C HIS A 21 -7.96 7.69 7.84
N LEU A 22 -7.62 7.84 6.56
CA LEU A 22 -7.88 9.06 5.80
C LEU A 22 -9.39 9.27 5.62
N MET A 23 -10.13 8.21 5.26
CA MET A 23 -11.60 8.29 5.12
C MET A 23 -12.28 8.68 6.44
N GLU A 24 -11.90 8.09 7.56
CA GLU A 24 -12.44 8.45 8.88
C GLU A 24 -12.22 9.93 9.24
N ARG A 25 -11.16 10.54 8.70
CA ARG A 25 -10.84 11.96 8.90
C ARG A 25 -11.45 12.88 7.85
N GLY A 26 -12.36 12.37 7.01
CA GLY A 26 -13.01 13.14 5.95
C GLY A 26 -12.07 13.54 4.80
N MET A 27 -10.94 12.86 4.64
CA MET A 27 -10.02 13.05 3.51
C MET A 27 -10.35 12.06 2.40
N THR A 28 -9.96 12.38 1.19
CA THR A 28 -10.16 11.52 0.01
C THR A 28 -8.86 10.80 -0.35
N PRO A 29 -8.70 9.51 -0.03
CA PRO A 29 -7.54 8.75 -0.45
C PRO A 29 -7.63 8.39 -1.94
N ILE A 30 -6.45 8.28 -2.59
CA ILE A 30 -6.26 7.62 -3.90
C ILE A 30 -5.15 6.60 -3.68
N VAL A 31 -5.50 5.31 -3.65
CA VAL A 31 -4.53 4.23 -3.48
C VAL A 31 -4.05 3.76 -4.85
N LEU A 32 -2.74 3.84 -5.09
CA LEU A 32 -2.09 3.38 -6.33
C LEU A 32 -1.32 2.10 -6.03
N GLU A 33 -1.86 0.96 -6.47
CA GLU A 33 -1.26 -0.37 -6.31
C GLU A 33 -0.65 -0.83 -7.64
N ALA A 34 0.62 -1.21 -7.61
CA ALA A 34 1.34 -1.65 -8.80
C ALA A 34 0.87 -3.02 -9.31
N GLY A 35 0.43 -3.88 -8.42
CA GLY A 35 -0.10 -5.21 -8.75
C GLY A 35 -1.54 -5.18 -9.22
N GLU A 36 -2.01 -6.32 -9.72
CA GLU A 36 -3.37 -6.49 -10.24
C GLU A 36 -4.45 -6.45 -9.15
N ARG A 37 -4.06 -6.64 -7.90
CA ARG A 37 -4.95 -6.66 -6.72
C ARG A 37 -4.26 -6.01 -5.52
N ALA A 38 -5.03 -5.49 -4.60
CA ALA A 38 -4.53 -5.11 -3.29
C ALA A 38 -3.84 -6.29 -2.59
N GLY A 39 -2.78 -6.02 -1.82
CA GLY A 39 -1.99 -7.05 -1.17
C GLY A 39 -1.15 -7.91 -2.13
N HIS A 40 -0.81 -7.40 -3.32
CA HIS A 40 -0.09 -8.16 -4.35
C HIS A 40 1.19 -8.81 -3.84
N ALA A 41 2.02 -8.10 -3.08
CA ALA A 41 3.24 -8.67 -2.51
C ALA A 41 2.95 -9.80 -1.52
N VAL A 42 1.91 -9.66 -0.68
CA VAL A 42 1.51 -10.69 0.30
C VAL A 42 1.12 -11.99 -0.41
N ARG A 43 0.53 -11.91 -1.61
CA ARG A 43 0.15 -13.11 -2.40
C ARG A 43 1.33 -13.99 -2.77
N GLN A 44 2.52 -13.42 -2.88
CA GLN A 44 3.72 -14.16 -3.27
C GLN A 44 4.28 -15.00 -2.12
N TRP A 45 3.99 -14.62 -0.86
CA TRP A 45 4.38 -15.36 0.32
C TRP A 45 3.19 -15.84 1.17
N ARG A 46 2.05 -16.10 0.53
CA ARG A 46 0.82 -16.52 1.22
C ARG A 46 0.94 -17.79 2.05
N HIS A 47 1.93 -18.63 1.78
CA HIS A 47 2.22 -19.86 2.52
C HIS A 47 3.00 -19.61 3.83
N VAL A 48 3.55 -18.43 4.02
CA VAL A 48 4.39 -18.09 5.18
C VAL A 48 3.49 -17.71 6.36
N GLN A 49 3.77 -18.29 7.53
CA GLN A 49 3.12 -17.90 8.77
C GLN A 49 3.70 -16.59 9.31
N LEU A 50 2.83 -15.68 9.72
CA LEU A 50 3.21 -14.44 10.39
C LEU A 50 3.79 -14.74 11.78
N PHE A 51 4.72 -13.91 12.22
CA PHE A 51 5.34 -13.99 13.56
C PHE A 51 4.55 -13.22 14.63
N SER A 52 3.42 -12.60 14.25
CA SER A 52 2.52 -11.86 15.15
C SER A 52 1.10 -12.39 15.03
N PRO A 53 0.34 -12.51 16.15
CA PRO A 53 -1.07 -12.88 16.11
C PRO A 53 -1.94 -11.77 15.53
N TRP A 54 -3.20 -12.12 15.20
CA TRP A 54 -4.15 -11.23 14.54
C TRP A 54 -4.32 -9.86 15.19
N LYS A 55 -4.29 -9.79 16.52
CA LYS A 55 -4.43 -8.53 17.27
C LYS A 55 -3.43 -7.44 16.89
N TYR A 56 -2.28 -7.79 16.32
CA TYR A 56 -1.27 -6.85 15.85
C TYR A 56 -1.31 -6.62 14.33
N ASN A 57 -2.10 -7.41 13.60
CA ASN A 57 -2.14 -7.37 12.14
C ASN A 57 -3.39 -6.70 11.59
N ILE A 58 -4.40 -6.44 12.43
CA ILE A 58 -5.65 -5.77 12.05
C ILE A 58 -5.61 -4.33 12.55
N ASP A 59 -5.71 -3.38 11.63
CA ASP A 59 -5.82 -1.96 11.95
C ASP A 59 -7.24 -1.61 12.43
N GLY A 60 -7.33 -0.72 13.43
CA GLY A 60 -8.60 -0.35 14.04
C GLY A 60 -9.57 0.40 13.11
N ALA A 61 -9.07 1.30 12.25
CA ALA A 61 -9.91 2.01 11.29
C ALA A 61 -10.41 1.06 10.19
N ALA A 62 -9.55 0.18 9.71
CA ALA A 62 -9.89 -0.86 8.75
C ALA A 62 -10.94 -1.84 9.32
N ALA A 63 -10.80 -2.25 10.59
CA ALA A 63 -11.77 -3.10 11.27
C ALA A 63 -13.16 -2.44 11.36
N ARG A 64 -13.22 -1.13 11.66
CA ARG A 64 -14.48 -0.38 11.68
C ARG A 64 -15.16 -0.31 10.31
N LEU A 65 -14.39 -0.12 9.23
CA LEU A 65 -14.94 -0.18 7.88
C LEU A 65 -15.50 -1.57 7.57
N LEU A 66 -14.79 -2.63 7.93
CA LEU A 66 -15.21 -4.02 7.74
C LEU A 66 -16.46 -4.38 8.56
N ALA A 67 -16.59 -3.85 9.77
CA ALA A 67 -17.73 -4.15 10.63
C ALA A 67 -19.10 -3.86 9.94
N SER A 68 -19.16 -2.83 9.09
CA SER A 68 -20.35 -2.49 8.32
C SER A 68 -20.73 -3.52 7.24
N THR A 69 -19.84 -4.46 6.92
CA THR A 69 -20.03 -5.48 5.88
C THR A 69 -20.49 -6.85 6.42
N GLY A 70 -20.68 -6.98 7.73
CA GLY A 70 -20.92 -8.27 8.38
C GLY A 70 -19.66 -9.11 8.58
N TRP A 71 -18.49 -8.50 8.45
CA TRP A 71 -17.20 -9.17 8.66
C TRP A 71 -17.02 -9.55 10.14
N ASN A 72 -16.56 -10.78 10.37
CA ASN A 72 -16.19 -11.27 11.69
C ASN A 72 -14.68 -11.24 11.84
N SER A 73 -14.19 -10.59 12.90
CA SER A 73 -12.76 -10.58 13.23
C SER A 73 -12.29 -12.00 13.58
N PRO A 74 -11.16 -12.45 13.05
CA PRO A 74 -10.54 -13.69 13.50
C PRO A 74 -10.17 -13.64 14.98
N ASP A 75 -9.90 -14.83 15.57
CA ASP A 75 -9.41 -14.94 16.94
C ASP A 75 -8.11 -14.13 17.09
N PRO A 76 -8.07 -13.14 18.01
CA PRO A 76 -6.95 -12.22 18.16
C PRO A 76 -5.63 -12.90 18.54
N GLU A 77 -5.65 -14.10 19.15
CA GLU A 77 -4.45 -14.79 19.62
C GLU A 77 -3.85 -15.77 18.57
N VAL A 78 -4.57 -16.03 17.48
CA VAL A 78 -4.12 -16.92 16.41
C VAL A 78 -3.10 -16.24 15.48
N TYR A 79 -2.09 -16.98 15.06
CA TYR A 79 -1.08 -16.55 14.10
C TYR A 79 -1.53 -16.95 12.70
N ALA A 80 -1.78 -15.94 11.85
CA ALA A 80 -2.21 -16.15 10.49
C ALA A 80 -1.06 -16.49 9.54
N THR A 81 -1.38 -17.14 8.44
CA THR A 81 -0.53 -17.15 7.24
C THR A 81 -0.76 -15.90 6.40
N GLY A 82 0.14 -15.59 5.44
CA GLY A 82 -0.08 -14.54 4.46
C GLY A 82 -1.36 -14.76 3.65
N GLY A 83 -1.72 -16.03 3.37
CA GLY A 83 -2.97 -16.40 2.73
C GLY A 83 -4.20 -16.04 3.54
N GLU A 84 -4.21 -16.38 4.81
CA GLU A 84 -5.29 -16.03 5.74
C GLU A 84 -5.39 -14.51 5.93
N LEU A 85 -4.26 -13.79 5.99
CA LEU A 85 -4.25 -12.33 6.05
C LEU A 85 -4.96 -11.72 4.82
N LEU A 86 -4.74 -12.29 3.63
CA LEU A 86 -5.44 -11.88 2.41
C LEU A 86 -6.93 -12.24 2.50
N ASP A 87 -7.24 -13.50 2.69
CA ASP A 87 -8.57 -14.04 2.50
C ASP A 87 -9.56 -13.53 3.57
N TYR A 88 -9.11 -13.37 4.81
CA TYR A 88 -9.95 -12.92 5.93
C TYR A 88 -9.91 -11.42 6.20
N TYR A 89 -8.89 -10.69 5.73
CA TYR A 89 -8.76 -9.28 6.08
C TYR A 89 -8.57 -8.37 4.86
N LEU A 90 -7.47 -8.52 4.08
CA LEU A 90 -7.12 -7.54 3.04
C LEU A 90 -8.08 -7.56 1.85
N ASP A 91 -8.48 -8.73 1.37
CA ASP A 91 -9.41 -8.86 0.25
C ASP A 91 -10.82 -8.34 0.61
N PRO A 92 -11.43 -8.73 1.75
CA PRO A 92 -12.67 -8.13 2.20
C PRO A 92 -12.56 -6.60 2.36
N LEU A 93 -11.48 -6.10 2.96
CA LEU A 93 -11.25 -4.67 3.15
C LEU A 93 -11.21 -3.91 1.82
N ALA A 94 -10.48 -4.44 0.84
CA ALA A 94 -10.32 -3.81 -0.46
C ALA A 94 -11.55 -3.92 -1.37
N THR A 95 -12.41 -4.95 -1.19
CA THR A 95 -13.48 -5.25 -2.15
C THR A 95 -14.89 -5.03 -1.61
N LYS A 96 -15.10 -5.15 -0.29
CA LYS A 96 -16.43 -5.06 0.33
C LYS A 96 -16.67 -3.73 1.07
N THR A 97 -15.64 -2.90 1.24
CA THR A 97 -15.75 -1.59 1.90
C THR A 97 -15.71 -0.46 0.88
N PRO A 98 -15.98 0.80 1.28
CA PRO A 98 -15.82 1.97 0.40
C PRO A 98 -14.40 2.14 -0.16
N LEU A 99 -13.38 1.46 0.37
CA LEU A 99 -12.04 1.49 -0.20
C LEU A 99 -11.97 0.99 -1.65
N LYS A 100 -12.88 0.10 -2.06
CA LYS A 100 -12.95 -0.40 -3.45
C LYS A 100 -13.01 0.71 -4.50
N ASP A 101 -13.62 1.86 -4.15
CA ASP A 101 -13.86 2.96 -5.07
C ASP A 101 -12.64 3.90 -5.20
N VAL A 102 -11.66 3.76 -4.31
CA VAL A 102 -10.46 4.61 -4.27
C VAL A 102 -9.16 3.85 -4.57
N ILE A 103 -9.23 2.52 -4.71
CA ILE A 103 -8.06 1.69 -5.06
C ILE A 103 -7.96 1.59 -6.58
N ARG A 104 -6.79 1.94 -7.12
CA ARG A 104 -6.41 1.76 -8.52
C ARG A 104 -5.32 0.71 -8.60
N THR A 105 -5.67 -0.46 -9.06
CA THR A 105 -4.73 -1.56 -9.28
C THR A 105 -4.02 -1.42 -10.63
N SER A 106 -2.98 -2.22 -10.88
CA SER A 106 -2.13 -2.15 -12.07
C SER A 106 -1.62 -0.73 -12.34
N SER A 107 -1.38 0.04 -11.29
CA SER A 107 -1.05 1.47 -11.32
C SER A 107 0.31 1.71 -10.67
N ARG A 108 1.38 1.36 -11.40
CA ARG A 108 2.76 1.50 -10.92
C ARG A 108 3.21 2.96 -10.97
N VAL A 109 3.44 3.54 -9.80
CA VAL A 109 3.99 4.90 -9.68
C VAL A 109 5.44 4.91 -10.18
N THR A 110 5.76 5.89 -11.03
CA THR A 110 7.07 6.04 -11.66
C THR A 110 7.79 7.32 -11.25
N ALA A 111 7.05 8.35 -10.83
CA ALA A 111 7.63 9.61 -10.38
C ALA A 111 6.65 10.39 -9.51
N ILE A 112 7.20 11.15 -8.56
CA ILE A 112 6.46 12.09 -7.71
C ILE A 112 7.23 13.41 -7.67
N SER A 113 6.53 14.52 -7.89
CA SER A 113 7.09 15.86 -7.81
C SER A 113 6.05 16.87 -7.31
N ARG A 114 6.50 18.11 -7.05
CA ARG A 114 5.58 19.24 -6.81
C ARG A 114 5.22 19.92 -8.11
N VAL A 115 3.95 20.24 -8.28
CA VAL A 115 3.47 20.92 -9.49
C VAL A 115 4.13 22.28 -9.66
N GLY A 116 4.76 22.53 -10.81
CA GLY A 116 5.40 23.80 -11.13
C GLY A 116 6.71 24.09 -10.41
N PHE A 117 7.34 23.05 -9.83
CA PHE A 117 8.62 23.17 -9.13
C PHE A 117 9.68 22.26 -9.74
N ASP A 118 10.86 22.81 -9.97
CA ASP A 118 12.09 22.10 -10.28
C ASP A 118 12.97 21.91 -9.05
N LYS A 119 14.19 21.41 -9.21
CA LYS A 119 15.11 21.17 -8.09
C LYS A 119 15.60 22.46 -7.42
N ALA A 120 15.69 23.56 -8.15
CA ALA A 120 16.28 24.82 -7.67
C ALA A 120 15.27 25.72 -6.96
N LYS A 121 14.01 25.70 -7.41
CA LYS A 121 12.95 26.56 -6.87
C LYS A 121 12.43 26.01 -5.53
N THR A 122 12.61 26.79 -4.46
CA THR A 122 12.21 26.38 -3.09
C THR A 122 10.98 27.12 -2.58
N LYS A 123 10.90 28.45 -2.80
CA LYS A 123 9.85 29.32 -2.24
C LYS A 123 8.46 28.92 -2.74
N GLY A 124 7.56 28.57 -1.82
CA GLY A 124 6.18 28.15 -2.08
C GLY A 124 6.02 26.65 -2.39
N ARG A 125 7.11 25.86 -2.36
CA ARG A 125 7.09 24.41 -2.61
C ARG A 125 6.19 23.67 -1.62
N GLU A 126 6.18 24.10 -0.38
CA GLU A 126 5.42 23.51 0.73
C GLU A 126 3.90 23.56 0.51
N SER A 127 3.40 24.55 -0.21
CA SER A 127 1.98 24.73 -0.48
C SER A 127 1.52 24.20 -1.84
N ALA A 128 2.45 23.82 -2.71
CA ALA A 128 2.10 23.28 -4.03
C ALA A 128 1.59 21.82 -3.90
N PRO A 129 0.59 21.41 -4.69
CA PRO A 129 0.15 20.02 -4.72
C PRO A 129 1.23 19.12 -5.31
N PHE A 130 1.13 17.83 -4.99
CA PHE A 130 1.95 16.80 -5.63
C PHE A 130 1.36 16.41 -7.00
N GLU A 131 2.24 16.14 -7.95
CA GLU A 131 1.98 15.44 -9.20
C GLU A 131 2.58 14.04 -9.10
N ILE A 132 1.73 13.04 -9.23
CA ILE A 132 2.11 11.63 -9.16
C ILE A 132 1.90 11.03 -10.56
N ARG A 133 2.98 10.56 -11.16
CA ARG A 133 2.96 9.87 -12.46
C ARG A 133 2.97 8.38 -12.23
N PHE A 134 2.11 7.66 -12.92
CA PHE A 134 2.02 6.21 -12.85
C PHE A 134 1.72 5.63 -14.23
N GLN A 135 2.02 4.36 -14.38
CA GLN A 135 1.69 3.57 -15.58
C GLN A 135 0.63 2.54 -15.23
N ASN A 136 -0.33 2.38 -16.11
CA ASN A 136 -1.32 1.32 -16.10
C ASN A 136 -1.38 0.63 -17.47
N GLY A 137 -2.27 -0.35 -17.64
CA GLY A 137 -2.42 -1.09 -18.91
C GLY A 137 -2.83 -0.22 -20.12
N LYS A 138 -3.22 1.05 -19.91
CA LYS A 138 -3.61 1.99 -20.96
C LYS A 138 -2.52 3.01 -21.29
N GLY A 139 -1.44 3.04 -20.51
CA GLY A 139 -0.31 3.94 -20.69
C GLY A 139 -0.04 4.84 -19.47
N PRO A 140 0.76 5.90 -19.64
CA PRO A 140 1.10 6.83 -18.56
C PRO A 140 -0.09 7.71 -18.21
N GLU A 141 -0.34 7.83 -16.90
CA GLU A 141 -1.35 8.71 -16.31
C GLU A 141 -0.76 9.60 -15.22
N VAL A 142 -1.49 10.63 -14.85
CA VAL A 142 -1.11 11.60 -13.82
C VAL A 142 -2.29 11.81 -12.87
N VAL A 143 -2.02 11.82 -11.56
CA VAL A 143 -2.95 12.33 -10.55
C VAL A 143 -2.29 13.43 -9.73
N ARG A 144 -3.12 14.30 -9.15
CA ARG A 144 -2.67 15.34 -8.22
C ARG A 144 -3.24 15.08 -6.84
N ALA A 145 -2.44 15.38 -5.80
CA ALA A 145 -2.84 15.23 -4.42
C ALA A 145 -2.22 16.31 -3.54
N ASP A 146 -2.88 16.65 -2.43
CA ASP A 146 -2.38 17.60 -1.45
C ASP A 146 -1.22 17.02 -0.63
N ALA A 147 -1.25 15.68 -0.42
CA ALA A 147 -0.22 14.95 0.29
C ALA A 147 0.02 13.57 -0.34
N VAL A 148 1.15 12.96 -0.02
CA VAL A 148 1.52 11.61 -0.44
C VAL A 148 1.98 10.82 0.78
N ILE A 149 1.52 9.57 0.86
CA ILE A 149 2.00 8.56 1.80
C ILE A 149 2.62 7.43 0.97
N ASP A 150 3.93 7.26 1.04
CA ASP A 150 4.62 6.17 0.35
C ASP A 150 4.76 4.97 1.29
N VAL A 151 4.09 3.89 0.94
CA VAL A 151 4.08 2.60 1.64
C VAL A 151 4.23 1.45 0.62
N SER A 152 4.95 1.73 -0.45
CA SER A 152 5.19 0.77 -1.54
C SER A 152 5.98 -0.47 -1.11
N GLY A 153 6.69 -0.38 0.03
CA GLY A 153 7.50 -1.47 0.57
C GLY A 153 8.76 -1.76 -0.26
N THR A 154 9.45 -2.83 0.10
CA THR A 154 10.72 -3.23 -0.51
C THR A 154 10.69 -4.63 -1.13
N TRP A 155 9.51 -5.24 -1.28
CA TRP A 155 9.38 -6.62 -1.76
C TRP A 155 10.06 -6.86 -3.11
N SER A 156 9.93 -5.94 -4.06
CA SER A 156 10.58 -6.02 -5.37
C SER A 156 12.04 -5.55 -5.38
N SER A 157 12.56 -5.07 -4.27
CA SER A 157 13.93 -4.60 -4.10
C SER A 157 14.44 -5.02 -2.72
N PRO A 158 14.58 -6.34 -2.48
CA PRO A 158 14.99 -6.86 -1.18
C PRO A 158 16.41 -6.41 -0.84
N ASN A 159 16.67 -6.28 0.45
CA ASN A 159 18.04 -6.10 0.92
C ASN A 159 18.86 -7.37 0.63
N PRO A 160 20.16 -7.25 0.31
CA PRO A 160 21.02 -8.40 0.16
C PRO A 160 21.15 -9.18 1.48
N ALA A 161 21.37 -10.49 1.39
CA ALA A 161 21.52 -11.36 2.56
C ALA A 161 22.81 -11.08 3.38
N GLY A 162 23.80 -10.42 2.77
CA GLY A 162 25.05 -10.08 3.44
C GLY A 162 24.87 -9.00 4.50
N ALA A 163 25.35 -9.23 5.73
CA ALA A 163 25.23 -8.32 6.87
C ALA A 163 25.86 -6.94 6.65
N ASN A 164 26.79 -6.81 5.69
CA ASN A 164 27.46 -5.57 5.32
C ASN A 164 26.76 -4.80 4.18
N GLY A 165 25.56 -5.22 3.78
CA GLY A 165 24.81 -4.61 2.68
C GLY A 165 25.30 -5.01 1.28
N LEU A 166 26.20 -5.99 1.17
CA LEU A 166 26.63 -6.58 -0.08
C LEU A 166 25.93 -7.92 -0.30
N SER A 167 25.63 -8.22 -1.55
CA SER A 167 25.11 -9.56 -1.90
C SER A 167 26.13 -10.63 -1.55
N ALA A 168 25.67 -11.71 -0.94
CA ALA A 168 26.50 -12.89 -0.70
C ALA A 168 26.96 -13.50 -2.05
N ILE A 169 28.12 -14.18 -2.04
CA ILE A 169 28.62 -14.86 -3.24
C ILE A 169 27.60 -15.93 -3.67
N GLY A 170 27.11 -15.87 -4.91
CA GLY A 170 26.10 -16.76 -5.45
C GLY A 170 24.65 -16.43 -5.09
N GLU A 171 24.37 -15.36 -4.33
CA GLU A 171 23.01 -14.97 -3.92
C GLU A 171 22.09 -14.76 -5.13
N ARG A 172 22.59 -14.08 -6.17
CA ARG A 172 21.81 -13.83 -7.40
C ARG A 172 21.49 -15.11 -8.17
N ASP A 173 22.40 -16.07 -8.13
CA ASP A 173 22.21 -17.36 -8.83
C ASP A 173 21.20 -18.25 -8.11
N CYS A 174 21.00 -18.00 -6.81
CA CYS A 174 20.04 -18.71 -5.96
C CYS A 174 18.75 -17.93 -5.70
N ALA A 175 18.55 -16.77 -6.32
CA ALA A 175 17.38 -15.88 -6.03
C ALA A 175 16.02 -16.56 -6.21
N SER A 176 15.90 -17.59 -7.03
CA SER A 176 14.66 -18.38 -7.19
C SER A 176 14.38 -19.36 -6.04
N ARG A 177 15.29 -19.47 -5.07
CA ARG A 177 15.21 -20.41 -3.93
C ARG A 177 15.13 -19.68 -2.58
N ILE A 178 15.13 -18.36 -2.61
CA ILE A 178 15.11 -17.49 -1.42
C ILE A 178 13.74 -16.83 -1.24
#